data_7d0327aa8fdc7ac323ca53a333cac217
#
_entry.id   7d0327aa8fdc7ac323ca53a333cac217
#
_cell.length_a   1.000
_cell.length_b   1.000
_cell.length_c   1.000
_cell.angle_alpha   90.00
_cell.angle_beta   90.00
_cell.angle_gamma   90.00
#
_symmetry.space_group_name_H-M   'P 1'
#
loop_
_entity.id
_entity.type
_entity.pdbx_description
1 polymer ?
#
loop_
_entity_poly.entity_id
_entity_poly.type
_entity_poly.pdbx_seq_one_letter_code
_entity_poly.pdbx_strand_id
1 'polypeptide(L)'
;MISVEGLKVEFNATPLFEDVSYVINKKDRIALVGKNGAGKSTMLKILAGLQQPTSGVVAIPRECTIGYLPQVMILSDKRTVMQEAELAFEHIFEMQADIERMNQQLAERTDYDSEEYHKLIDRFTHENERFLMMGGTNFRAEIERTLQGLGFSREDFDRSTSEFSGGWRMRIELAKLLLRRPDVLLLDEPTNHLDIESIQWLENFLSTRANAVVLVSHDRAFLNNVTTRTIEITCGQIYDYKVKYDEFVVLRKERREQQLRAYENQQKQIEDTEAFIERFRYKATKAVQVQSRIKQLEKIDRIEVDEEDNSSLRLKFPPASRSGNYPVICEDVRKAYGDHVVFHDVNLTINRGEKVAFVGKNGEGKSTLVKCIMGEI
;
A
#
# COMPACT_ATOMS: atom_id res chain seq x y z
N MET A 1 1.91 -11.51 -15.56
CA MET A 1 2.69 -12.29 -14.60
C MET A 1 4.06 -11.65 -14.46
N ILE A 2 4.42 -11.17 -13.30
CA ILE A 2 5.73 -10.55 -13.02
C ILE A 2 6.56 -11.58 -12.26
N SER A 3 7.81 -11.84 -12.69
CA SER A 3 8.75 -12.72 -12.00
C SER A 3 9.85 -11.87 -11.34
N VAL A 4 10.12 -12.15 -10.09
CA VAL A 4 11.24 -11.58 -9.32
C VAL A 4 12.22 -12.71 -9.06
N GLU A 5 13.48 -12.56 -9.45
CA GLU A 5 14.49 -13.62 -9.39
C GLU A 5 15.80 -13.12 -8.78
N GLY A 6 16.21 -13.75 -7.68
CA GLY A 6 17.48 -13.49 -7.01
C GLY A 6 17.68 -12.02 -6.61
N LEU A 7 16.61 -11.33 -6.22
CA LEU A 7 16.64 -9.90 -5.96
C LEU A 7 17.42 -9.60 -4.68
N LYS A 8 18.41 -8.71 -4.78
CA LYS A 8 19.21 -8.21 -3.66
C LYS A 8 19.19 -6.69 -3.65
N VAL A 9 19.03 -6.12 -2.46
CA VAL A 9 19.11 -4.66 -2.24
C VAL A 9 20.01 -4.38 -1.04
N GLU A 10 20.96 -3.47 -1.22
CA GLU A 10 21.88 -3.02 -0.20
C GLU A 10 21.85 -1.49 -0.07
N PHE A 11 21.97 -1.00 1.16
CA PHE A 11 22.20 0.41 1.45
C PHE A 11 23.45 0.53 2.32
N ASN A 12 24.44 1.31 1.87
CA ASN A 12 25.71 1.51 2.58
C ASN A 12 26.37 0.18 2.98
N ALA A 13 26.46 -0.78 2.05
CA ALA A 13 26.99 -2.13 2.26
C ALA A 13 26.24 -2.98 3.32
N THR A 14 25.04 -2.54 3.74
CA THR A 14 24.17 -3.34 4.60
C THR A 14 23.03 -3.91 3.75
N PRO A 15 22.90 -5.25 3.66
CA PRO A 15 21.83 -5.85 2.90
C PRO A 15 20.47 -5.58 3.56
N LEU A 16 19.51 -5.11 2.78
CA LEU A 16 18.14 -4.98 3.20
C LEU A 16 17.39 -6.30 3.05
N PHE A 17 17.61 -6.95 1.91
CA PHE A 17 17.18 -8.32 1.63
C PHE A 17 18.06 -8.93 0.51
N GLU A 18 18.19 -10.26 0.53
CA GLU A 18 19.03 -11.02 -0.40
C GLU A 18 18.28 -12.25 -0.92
N ASP A 19 18.60 -12.65 -2.16
CA ASP A 19 18.12 -13.85 -2.84
C ASP A 19 16.58 -14.00 -2.83
N VAL A 20 15.91 -12.89 -3.05
CA VAL A 20 14.46 -12.82 -3.04
C VAL A 20 13.90 -13.24 -4.37
N SER A 21 13.06 -14.30 -4.37
CA SER A 21 12.42 -14.82 -5.58
C SER A 21 10.96 -15.14 -5.34
N TYR A 22 10.07 -14.57 -6.17
CA TYR A 22 8.63 -14.86 -6.16
C TYR A 22 7.97 -14.38 -7.44
N VAL A 23 6.72 -14.80 -7.63
CA VAL A 23 5.95 -14.48 -8.84
C VAL A 23 4.63 -13.83 -8.47
N ILE A 24 4.23 -12.80 -9.22
CA ILE A 24 2.92 -12.16 -9.12
C ILE A 24 2.10 -12.63 -10.33
N ASN A 25 0.99 -13.32 -10.08
CA ASN A 25 0.08 -13.81 -11.10
C ASN A 25 -1.06 -12.82 -11.37
N LYS A 26 -1.78 -13.01 -12.48
CA LYS A 26 -3.03 -12.29 -12.73
C LYS A 26 -4.02 -12.58 -11.60
N LYS A 27 -4.66 -11.55 -11.08
CA LYS A 27 -5.61 -11.60 -9.96
C LYS A 27 -5.04 -11.99 -8.59
N ASP A 28 -3.71 -12.08 -8.42
CA ASP A 28 -3.13 -12.22 -7.10
C ASP A 28 -3.47 -11.00 -6.23
N ARG A 29 -3.82 -11.23 -4.98
CA ARG A 29 -4.03 -10.20 -3.96
C ARG A 29 -3.07 -10.44 -2.82
N ILE A 30 -1.96 -9.70 -2.85
CA ILE A 30 -0.80 -9.93 -2.00
C ILE A 30 -0.73 -8.86 -0.92
N ALA A 31 -0.69 -9.28 0.34
CA ALA A 31 -0.25 -8.42 1.44
C ALA A 31 1.28 -8.50 1.54
N LEU A 32 1.97 -7.39 1.40
CA LEU A 32 3.41 -7.29 1.65
C LEU A 32 3.63 -6.78 3.07
N VAL A 33 4.11 -7.65 3.95
CA VAL A 33 4.23 -7.39 5.38
C VAL A 33 5.68 -7.49 5.86
N GLY A 34 5.98 -6.90 7.01
CA GLY A 34 7.31 -6.90 7.61
C GLY A 34 7.48 -5.74 8.58
N LYS A 35 8.55 -5.73 9.37
CA LYS A 35 8.88 -4.63 10.29
C LYS A 35 9.07 -3.30 9.54
N ASN A 36 8.95 -2.18 10.25
CA ASN A 36 9.34 -0.89 9.69
C ASN A 36 10.84 -0.93 9.33
N GLY A 37 11.15 -0.43 8.11
CA GLY A 37 12.51 -0.52 7.58
C GLY A 37 12.88 -1.85 6.91
N ALA A 38 12.02 -2.88 6.91
CA ALA A 38 12.31 -4.17 6.25
C ALA A 38 12.38 -4.10 4.71
N GLY A 39 12.04 -2.96 4.10
CA GLY A 39 12.15 -2.78 2.65
C GLY A 39 10.84 -2.91 1.88
N LYS A 40 9.68 -2.87 2.53
CA LYS A 40 8.36 -2.96 1.87
C LYS A 40 8.19 -1.93 0.75
N SER A 41 8.33 -0.64 1.07
CA SER A 41 8.22 0.45 0.09
C SER A 41 9.32 0.40 -0.98
N THR A 42 10.53 -0.07 -0.61
CA THR A 42 11.63 -0.29 -1.56
C THR A 42 11.26 -1.37 -2.57
N MET A 43 10.68 -2.48 -2.11
CA MET A 43 10.19 -3.55 -2.99
C MET A 43 9.13 -3.04 -3.96
N LEU A 44 8.15 -2.26 -3.48
CA LEU A 44 7.12 -1.65 -4.35
C LEU A 44 7.74 -0.72 -5.39
N LYS A 45 8.74 0.11 -5.02
CA LYS A 45 9.44 1.00 -5.96
C LYS A 45 10.23 0.22 -7.02
N ILE A 46 10.84 -0.90 -6.64
CA ILE A 46 11.56 -1.76 -7.60
C ILE A 46 10.58 -2.41 -8.58
N LEU A 47 9.46 -2.94 -8.09
CA LEU A 47 8.40 -3.49 -8.94
C LEU A 47 7.81 -2.43 -9.89
N ALA A 48 7.71 -1.18 -9.43
CA ALA A 48 7.26 -0.04 -10.24
C ALA A 48 8.32 0.48 -11.23
N GLY A 49 9.55 -0.05 -11.21
CA GLY A 49 10.65 0.41 -12.05
C GLY A 49 11.25 1.77 -11.63
N LEU A 50 10.88 2.29 -10.44
CA LEU A 50 11.34 3.57 -9.91
C LEU A 50 12.69 3.48 -9.20
N GLN A 51 13.11 2.28 -8.84
CA GLN A 51 14.37 2.00 -8.18
C GLN A 51 14.98 0.74 -8.77
N GLN A 52 16.31 0.78 -9.03
CA GLN A 52 17.04 -0.40 -9.47
C GLN A 52 17.49 -1.24 -8.28
N PRO A 53 17.42 -2.58 -8.35
CA PRO A 53 18.01 -3.45 -7.34
C PRO A 53 19.55 -3.43 -7.43
N THR A 54 20.24 -3.88 -6.37
CA THR A 54 21.69 -4.07 -6.39
C THR A 54 22.08 -5.24 -7.28
N SER A 55 21.31 -6.34 -7.23
CA SER A 55 21.43 -7.48 -8.16
C SER A 55 20.09 -8.21 -8.26
N GLY A 56 19.99 -9.16 -9.19
CA GLY A 56 18.77 -9.87 -9.51
C GLY A 56 17.97 -9.19 -10.62
N VAL A 57 16.86 -9.79 -11.01
CA VAL A 57 16.05 -9.34 -12.15
C VAL A 57 14.57 -9.32 -11.78
N VAL A 58 13.88 -8.26 -12.21
CA VAL A 58 12.42 -8.21 -12.24
C VAL A 58 11.96 -8.30 -13.68
N ALA A 59 11.42 -9.45 -14.08
CA ALA A 59 10.92 -9.69 -15.42
C ALA A 59 9.47 -9.25 -15.52
N ILE A 60 9.23 -8.17 -16.27
CA ILE A 60 7.90 -7.61 -16.54
C ILE A 60 7.61 -7.77 -18.02
N PRO A 61 6.50 -8.42 -18.42
CA PRO A 61 6.09 -8.49 -19.82
C PRO A 61 5.88 -7.09 -20.40
N ARG A 62 6.22 -6.89 -21.68
CA ARG A 62 6.15 -5.58 -22.34
C ARG A 62 4.76 -4.94 -22.34
N GLU A 63 3.72 -5.76 -22.34
CA GLU A 63 2.32 -5.32 -22.36
C GLU A 63 1.72 -5.16 -20.95
N CYS A 64 2.48 -5.48 -19.88
CA CYS A 64 2.00 -5.43 -18.51
C CYS A 64 2.07 -4.01 -17.99
N THR A 65 0.93 -3.45 -17.64
CA THR A 65 0.81 -2.12 -17.05
C THR A 65 0.90 -2.18 -15.54
N ILE A 66 1.73 -1.33 -14.95
CA ILE A 66 1.91 -1.24 -13.50
C ILE A 66 1.45 0.13 -13.02
N GLY A 67 0.58 0.14 -12.03
CA GLY A 67 0.18 1.34 -11.33
C GLY A 67 0.76 1.37 -9.92
N TYR A 68 1.38 2.46 -9.53
CA TYR A 68 1.98 2.63 -8.20
C TYR A 68 1.45 3.87 -7.51
N LEU A 69 0.99 3.71 -6.26
CA LEU A 69 0.60 4.81 -5.38
C LEU A 69 1.70 5.03 -4.34
N PRO A 70 2.50 6.10 -4.44
CA PRO A 70 3.51 6.43 -3.42
C PRO A 70 2.88 7.11 -2.21
N GLN A 71 3.59 7.07 -1.07
CA GLN A 71 3.17 7.73 0.18
C GLN A 71 3.10 9.26 0.09
N VAL A 72 3.90 9.88 -0.79
CA VAL A 72 3.96 11.34 -0.94
C VAL A 72 3.76 11.70 -2.40
N MET A 73 2.85 12.61 -2.67
CA MET A 73 2.49 13.03 -4.03
C MET A 73 2.58 14.54 -4.23
N ILE A 74 2.86 14.92 -5.47
CA ILE A 74 2.84 16.31 -5.95
C ILE A 74 1.80 16.39 -7.07
N LEU A 75 0.66 17.01 -6.79
CA LEU A 75 -0.37 17.32 -7.78
C LEU A 75 -0.16 18.69 -8.40
N SER A 76 -0.66 18.85 -9.62
CA SER A 76 -0.76 20.17 -10.27
C SER A 76 -1.92 20.97 -9.67
N ASP A 77 -1.64 22.19 -9.21
CA ASP A 77 -2.63 23.08 -8.56
C ASP A 77 -3.54 23.82 -9.55
N LYS A 78 -3.50 23.48 -10.85
CA LYS A 78 -4.15 24.25 -11.91
C LYS A 78 -5.47 23.67 -12.45
N ARG A 79 -5.86 22.48 -11.99
CA ARG A 79 -7.01 21.74 -12.52
C ARG A 79 -8.09 21.54 -11.46
N THR A 80 -9.32 21.31 -11.92
CA THR A 80 -10.40 20.84 -11.05
C THR A 80 -10.23 19.35 -10.73
N VAL A 81 -10.94 18.87 -9.72
CA VAL A 81 -10.93 17.44 -9.34
C VAL A 81 -11.34 16.56 -10.52
N MET A 82 -12.39 16.95 -11.25
CA MET A 82 -12.85 16.24 -12.44
C MET A 82 -11.79 16.20 -13.52
N GLN A 83 -11.23 17.37 -13.89
CA GLN A 83 -10.19 17.47 -14.92
C GLN A 83 -8.94 16.66 -14.58
N GLU A 84 -8.56 16.61 -13.31
CA GLU A 84 -7.42 15.81 -12.87
C GLU A 84 -7.71 14.31 -12.96
N ALA A 85 -8.93 13.88 -12.64
CA ALA A 85 -9.36 12.48 -12.78
C ALA A 85 -9.51 12.06 -14.26
N GLU A 86 -9.93 12.97 -15.14
CA GLU A 86 -10.01 12.76 -16.59
C GLU A 86 -8.67 12.39 -17.23
N LEU A 87 -7.54 12.79 -16.65
CA LEU A 87 -6.21 12.39 -17.13
C LEU A 87 -5.96 10.86 -17.08
N ALA A 88 -6.76 10.12 -16.33
CA ALA A 88 -6.72 8.67 -16.37
C ALA A 88 -7.15 8.11 -17.74
N PHE A 89 -7.95 8.86 -18.48
CA PHE A 89 -8.54 8.50 -19.77
C PHE A 89 -7.97 9.32 -20.95
N GLU A 90 -6.78 9.93 -20.80
CA GLU A 90 -6.15 10.77 -21.82
C GLU A 90 -6.12 10.06 -23.20
N HIS A 91 -5.80 8.75 -23.21
CA HIS A 91 -5.83 7.93 -24.42
C HIS A 91 -7.22 7.77 -25.06
N ILE A 92 -8.30 7.80 -24.26
CA ILE A 92 -9.69 7.76 -24.75
C ILE A 92 -10.05 9.08 -25.42
N PHE A 93 -9.61 10.21 -24.83
CA PHE A 93 -9.81 11.53 -25.44
C PHE A 93 -9.03 11.69 -26.74
N GLU A 94 -7.79 11.19 -26.80
CA GLU A 94 -7.01 11.18 -28.05
C GLU A 94 -7.71 10.35 -29.14
N MET A 95 -8.19 9.15 -28.80
CA MET A 95 -8.97 8.32 -29.71
C MET A 95 -10.24 9.03 -30.18
N GLN A 96 -10.98 9.66 -29.26
CA GLN A 96 -12.21 10.40 -29.60
C GLN A 96 -11.89 11.54 -30.57
N ALA A 97 -10.82 12.31 -30.33
CA ALA A 97 -10.39 13.39 -31.23
C ALA A 97 -9.95 12.85 -32.61
N ASP A 98 -9.32 11.67 -32.67
CA ASP A 98 -8.94 11.04 -33.92
C ASP A 98 -10.17 10.55 -34.70
N ILE A 99 -11.14 9.94 -34.02
CA ILE A 99 -12.42 9.51 -34.61
C ILE A 99 -13.17 10.72 -35.16
N GLU A 100 -13.20 11.83 -34.43
CA GLU A 100 -13.88 13.06 -34.85
C GLU A 100 -13.21 13.69 -36.07
N ARG A 101 -11.86 13.70 -36.11
CA ARG A 101 -11.09 14.15 -37.30
C ARG A 101 -11.35 13.26 -38.52
N MET A 102 -11.38 11.92 -38.34
CA MET A 102 -11.72 11.00 -39.42
C MET A 102 -13.14 11.17 -39.92
N ASN A 103 -14.08 11.38 -39.02
CA ASN A 103 -15.48 11.66 -39.37
C ASN A 103 -15.64 12.95 -40.18
N GLN A 104 -14.93 14.01 -39.80
CA GLN A 104 -14.91 15.26 -40.54
C GLN A 104 -14.29 15.08 -41.96
N GLN A 105 -13.14 14.35 -42.04
CA GLN A 105 -12.54 14.03 -43.32
C GLN A 105 -13.48 13.24 -44.25
N LEU A 106 -14.23 12.27 -43.69
CA LEU A 106 -15.23 11.50 -44.46
C LEU A 106 -16.37 12.39 -44.97
N ALA A 107 -16.81 13.39 -44.16
CA ALA A 107 -17.87 14.31 -44.53
C ALA A 107 -17.46 15.32 -45.61
N GLU A 108 -16.18 15.72 -45.65
CA GLU A 108 -15.64 16.71 -46.61
C GLU A 108 -15.25 16.07 -47.97
N ARG A 109 -15.03 14.75 -48.02
CA ARG A 109 -14.63 14.00 -49.22
C ARG A 109 -15.84 13.69 -50.11
N THR A 110 -15.60 13.78 -51.42
CA THR A 110 -16.61 13.47 -52.46
C THR A 110 -16.20 12.31 -53.35
N ASP A 111 -15.01 11.77 -53.16
CA ASP A 111 -14.40 10.67 -53.93
C ASP A 111 -14.73 9.29 -53.34
N TYR A 112 -16.00 8.98 -53.20
CA TYR A 112 -16.53 7.80 -52.52
C TYR A 112 -16.06 6.43 -53.09
N ASP A 113 -15.64 6.37 -54.36
CA ASP A 113 -15.16 5.17 -55.00
C ASP A 113 -13.63 5.00 -54.92
N SER A 114 -12.91 5.92 -54.25
CA SER A 114 -11.47 5.85 -54.14
C SER A 114 -11.01 4.80 -53.12
N GLU A 115 -9.91 4.14 -53.40
CA GLU A 115 -9.29 3.20 -52.46
C GLU A 115 -8.90 3.88 -51.11
N GLU A 116 -8.53 5.13 -51.19
CA GLU A 116 -8.20 5.93 -50.01
C GLU A 116 -9.42 6.23 -49.15
N TYR A 117 -10.60 6.47 -49.76
CA TYR A 117 -11.85 6.67 -49.03
C TYR A 117 -12.27 5.39 -48.30
N HIS A 118 -12.18 4.24 -48.95
CA HIS A 118 -12.48 2.95 -48.34
C HIS A 118 -11.52 2.64 -47.19
N LYS A 119 -10.22 2.88 -47.33
CA LYS A 119 -9.25 2.71 -46.24
C LYS A 119 -9.55 3.62 -45.04
N LEU A 120 -10.05 4.84 -45.29
CA LEU A 120 -10.44 5.77 -44.23
C LEU A 120 -11.68 5.27 -43.48
N ILE A 121 -12.68 4.73 -44.20
CA ILE A 121 -13.87 4.11 -43.57
C ILE A 121 -13.48 2.91 -42.70
N ASP A 122 -12.64 2.01 -43.22
CA ASP A 122 -12.19 0.83 -42.47
C ASP A 122 -11.45 1.24 -41.19
N ARG A 123 -10.56 2.24 -41.28
CA ARG A 123 -9.85 2.77 -40.12
C ARG A 123 -10.80 3.43 -39.12
N PHE A 124 -11.74 4.27 -39.58
CA PHE A 124 -12.75 4.89 -38.72
C PHE A 124 -13.59 3.84 -37.99
N THR A 125 -14.05 2.83 -38.71
CA THR A 125 -14.85 1.73 -38.14
C THR A 125 -14.05 0.99 -37.06
N HIS A 126 -12.82 0.62 -37.34
CA HIS A 126 -11.95 -0.08 -36.40
C HIS A 126 -11.66 0.74 -35.15
N GLU A 127 -11.29 2.03 -35.29
CA GLU A 127 -11.02 2.89 -34.14
C GLU A 127 -12.30 3.18 -33.32
N ASN A 128 -13.46 3.28 -33.99
CA ASN A 128 -14.72 3.50 -33.29
C ASN A 128 -15.17 2.24 -32.50
N GLU A 129 -15.01 1.05 -33.06
CA GLU A 129 -15.23 -0.21 -32.33
C GLU A 129 -14.30 -0.33 -31.14
N ARG A 130 -13.02 -0.02 -31.30
CA ARG A 130 -12.03 -0.01 -30.23
C ARG A 130 -12.38 0.97 -29.11
N PHE A 131 -12.80 2.19 -29.46
CA PHE A 131 -13.27 3.21 -28.52
C PHE A 131 -14.47 2.72 -27.70
N LEU A 132 -15.46 2.09 -28.35
CA LEU A 132 -16.63 1.52 -27.67
C LEU A 132 -16.24 0.36 -26.74
N MET A 133 -15.33 -0.56 -27.18
CA MET A 133 -14.83 -1.65 -26.35
C MET A 133 -14.07 -1.17 -25.12
N MET A 134 -13.36 -0.05 -25.22
CA MET A 134 -12.62 0.58 -24.11
C MET A 134 -13.51 1.41 -23.19
N GLY A 135 -14.84 1.43 -23.41
CA GLY A 135 -15.79 2.14 -22.54
C GLY A 135 -15.85 3.64 -22.79
N GLY A 136 -15.49 4.10 -23.99
CA GLY A 136 -15.40 5.52 -24.37
C GLY A 136 -16.68 6.34 -24.18
N THR A 137 -17.86 5.71 -24.05
CA THR A 137 -19.11 6.42 -23.77
C THR A 137 -19.43 6.56 -22.30
N ASN A 138 -18.80 5.76 -21.42
CA ASN A 138 -19.18 5.65 -20.01
C ASN A 138 -18.12 6.14 -19.02
N PHE A 139 -16.96 6.62 -19.49
CA PHE A 139 -15.84 6.98 -18.64
C PHE A 139 -16.20 8.08 -17.61
N ARG A 140 -17.06 9.04 -17.97
CA ARG A 140 -17.47 10.12 -17.07
C ARG A 140 -18.27 9.61 -15.87
N ALA A 141 -19.21 8.70 -16.11
CA ALA A 141 -19.95 8.05 -15.03
C ALA A 141 -19.06 7.18 -14.14
N GLU A 142 -18.00 6.61 -14.71
CA GLU A 142 -17.01 5.83 -13.95
C GLU A 142 -16.15 6.73 -13.08
N ILE A 143 -15.70 7.89 -13.59
CA ILE A 143 -14.99 8.91 -12.81
C ILE A 143 -15.87 9.36 -11.64
N GLU A 144 -17.12 9.79 -11.89
CA GLU A 144 -18.03 10.23 -10.84
C GLU A 144 -18.21 9.17 -9.75
N ARG A 145 -18.46 7.92 -10.14
CA ARG A 145 -18.62 6.81 -9.20
C ARG A 145 -17.36 6.55 -8.37
N THR A 146 -16.18 6.66 -8.98
CA THR A 146 -14.90 6.44 -8.29
C THR A 146 -14.61 7.57 -7.33
N LEU A 147 -14.82 8.82 -7.73
CA LEU A 147 -14.63 9.98 -6.87
C LEU A 147 -15.60 9.95 -5.68
N GLN A 148 -16.90 9.66 -5.92
CA GLN A 148 -17.90 9.52 -4.85
C GLN A 148 -17.54 8.39 -3.89
N GLY A 149 -17.07 7.25 -4.41
CA GLY A 149 -16.59 6.15 -3.59
C GLY A 149 -15.41 6.51 -2.68
N LEU A 150 -14.58 7.46 -3.10
CA LEU A 150 -13.47 8.00 -2.32
C LEU A 150 -13.88 9.22 -1.46
N GLY A 151 -15.18 9.53 -1.37
CA GLY A 151 -15.73 10.51 -0.45
C GLY A 151 -15.94 11.91 -1.01
N PHE A 152 -15.71 12.15 -2.31
CA PHE A 152 -16.00 13.45 -2.95
C PHE A 152 -17.51 13.60 -3.18
N SER A 153 -18.03 14.78 -2.89
CA SER A 153 -19.38 15.18 -3.30
C SER A 153 -19.38 15.64 -4.76
N ARG A 154 -20.55 15.73 -5.37
CA ARG A 154 -20.67 16.30 -6.74
C ARG A 154 -20.24 17.76 -6.82
N GLU A 155 -20.42 18.51 -5.75
CA GLU A 155 -20.01 19.92 -5.63
C GLU A 155 -18.49 20.09 -5.66
N ASP A 156 -17.74 19.06 -5.23
CA ASP A 156 -16.29 19.08 -5.20
C ASP A 156 -15.65 18.89 -6.59
N PHE A 157 -16.40 18.36 -7.57
CA PHE A 157 -15.84 17.99 -8.87
C PHE A 157 -15.30 19.19 -9.67
N ASP A 158 -15.95 20.33 -9.56
CA ASP A 158 -15.57 21.56 -10.26
C ASP A 158 -14.62 22.45 -9.44
N ARG A 159 -14.32 22.06 -8.20
CA ARG A 159 -13.40 22.80 -7.34
C ARG A 159 -11.94 22.55 -7.72
N SER A 160 -11.10 23.56 -7.52
CA SER A 160 -9.66 23.45 -7.76
C SER A 160 -8.99 22.46 -6.81
N THR A 161 -8.09 21.64 -7.33
CA THR A 161 -7.27 20.71 -6.50
C THR A 161 -6.44 21.43 -5.44
N SER A 162 -6.12 22.73 -5.65
CA SER A 162 -5.41 23.57 -4.69
C SER A 162 -6.18 23.86 -3.41
N GLU A 163 -7.52 23.78 -3.44
CA GLU A 163 -8.38 24.00 -2.28
C GLU A 163 -8.40 22.82 -1.29
N PHE A 164 -7.88 21.68 -1.72
CA PHE A 164 -7.94 20.45 -0.95
C PHE A 164 -6.67 20.20 -0.15
N SER A 165 -6.83 19.60 1.03
CA SER A 165 -5.70 19.16 1.85
C SER A 165 -4.91 18.03 1.19
N GLY A 166 -3.68 17.78 1.64
CA GLY A 166 -2.83 16.72 1.11
C GLY A 166 -3.50 15.33 1.09
N GLY A 167 -4.31 15.01 2.10
CA GLY A 167 -5.05 13.75 2.16
C GLY A 167 -6.14 13.63 1.07
N TRP A 168 -6.84 14.71 0.76
CA TRP A 168 -7.80 14.75 -0.33
C TRP A 168 -7.12 14.66 -1.71
N ARG A 169 -5.99 15.33 -1.87
CA ARG A 169 -5.17 15.23 -3.09
C ARG A 169 -4.70 13.79 -3.33
N MET A 170 -4.33 13.08 -2.26
CA MET A 170 -3.98 11.66 -2.32
C MET A 170 -5.13 10.80 -2.83
N ARG A 171 -6.39 11.12 -2.43
CA ARG A 171 -7.58 10.43 -2.94
C ARG A 171 -7.80 10.66 -4.43
N ILE A 172 -7.51 11.86 -4.95
CA ILE A 172 -7.59 12.15 -6.40
C ILE A 172 -6.60 11.27 -7.17
N GLU A 173 -5.36 11.18 -6.71
CA GLU A 173 -4.36 10.31 -7.34
C GLU A 173 -4.73 8.83 -7.26
N LEU A 174 -5.26 8.39 -6.11
CA LEU A 174 -5.80 7.05 -5.99
C LEU A 174 -6.93 6.82 -7.00
N ALA A 175 -7.85 7.77 -7.16
CA ALA A 175 -8.91 7.70 -8.17
C ALA A 175 -8.34 7.51 -9.58
N LYS A 176 -7.37 8.35 -9.99
CA LYS A 176 -6.70 8.26 -11.30
C LYS A 176 -6.06 6.89 -11.51
N LEU A 177 -5.39 6.39 -10.48
CA LEU A 177 -4.74 5.09 -10.53
C LEU A 177 -5.75 3.94 -10.70
N LEU A 178 -6.85 3.97 -9.95
CA LEU A 178 -7.91 2.96 -10.03
C LEU A 178 -8.64 3.00 -11.38
N LEU A 179 -8.87 4.19 -11.93
CA LEU A 179 -9.52 4.41 -13.23
C LEU A 179 -8.68 3.89 -14.41
N ARG A 180 -7.35 3.96 -14.32
CA ARG A 180 -6.43 3.39 -15.34
C ARG A 180 -6.48 1.87 -15.42
N ARG A 181 -6.99 1.17 -14.41
CA ARG A 181 -7.11 -0.31 -14.33
C ARG A 181 -5.83 -1.05 -14.72
N PRO A 182 -4.69 -0.77 -14.11
CA PRO A 182 -3.44 -1.44 -14.47
C PRO A 182 -3.53 -2.96 -14.23
N ASP A 183 -2.66 -3.73 -14.90
CA ASP A 183 -2.57 -5.18 -14.68
C ASP A 183 -2.06 -5.53 -13.30
N VAL A 184 -1.17 -4.70 -12.75
CA VAL A 184 -0.66 -4.84 -11.39
C VAL A 184 -0.75 -3.50 -10.67
N LEU A 185 -1.45 -3.48 -9.55
CA LEU A 185 -1.65 -2.32 -8.71
C LEU A 185 -0.79 -2.44 -7.45
N LEU A 186 0.12 -1.49 -7.26
CA LEU A 186 1.03 -1.42 -6.12
C LEU A 186 0.59 -0.28 -5.21
N LEU A 187 0.15 -0.60 -3.99
CA LEU A 187 -0.39 0.38 -3.04
C LEU A 187 0.42 0.40 -1.75
N ASP A 188 0.95 1.56 -1.40
CA ASP A 188 1.68 1.80 -0.15
C ASP A 188 0.82 2.65 0.79
N GLU A 189 0.25 2.04 1.84
CA GLU A 189 -0.63 2.64 2.85
C GLU A 189 -1.84 3.39 2.26
N PRO A 190 -2.65 2.77 1.38
CA PRO A 190 -3.75 3.46 0.69
C PRO A 190 -4.91 3.87 1.61
N THR A 191 -5.01 3.30 2.81
CA THR A 191 -6.03 3.61 3.81
C THR A 191 -5.75 4.90 4.58
N ASN A 192 -4.52 5.41 4.51
CA ASN A 192 -4.18 6.67 5.13
C ASN A 192 -5.06 7.79 4.56
N HIS A 193 -5.61 8.61 5.42
CA HIS A 193 -6.50 9.72 5.06
C HIS A 193 -7.89 9.34 4.49
N LEU A 194 -8.24 8.06 4.43
CA LEU A 194 -9.59 7.62 4.09
C LEU A 194 -10.48 7.54 5.36
N ASP A 195 -11.76 7.79 5.18
CA ASP A 195 -12.77 7.47 6.19
C ASP A 195 -13.28 6.04 6.01
N ILE A 196 -14.07 5.56 6.95
CA ILE A 196 -14.54 4.17 6.99
C ILE A 196 -15.35 3.81 5.73
N GLU A 197 -16.19 4.72 5.24
CA GLU A 197 -17.00 4.48 4.04
C GLU A 197 -16.13 4.34 2.79
N SER A 198 -15.13 5.23 2.63
CA SER A 198 -14.15 5.17 1.54
C SER A 198 -13.26 3.92 1.62
N ILE A 199 -12.88 3.48 2.82
CA ILE A 199 -12.14 2.22 3.01
C ILE A 199 -12.98 1.03 2.56
N GLN A 200 -14.24 0.94 2.97
CA GLN A 200 -15.14 -0.15 2.56
C GLN A 200 -15.38 -0.17 1.04
N TRP A 201 -15.52 1.00 0.44
CA TRP A 201 -15.64 1.10 -1.00
C TRP A 201 -14.37 0.62 -1.71
N LEU A 202 -13.17 1.03 -1.21
CA LEU A 202 -11.88 0.61 -1.75
C LEU A 202 -11.68 -0.91 -1.60
N GLU A 203 -12.03 -1.50 -0.45
CA GLU A 203 -12.02 -2.95 -0.24
C GLU A 203 -12.84 -3.68 -1.30
N ASN A 204 -14.06 -3.22 -1.53
CA ASN A 204 -14.94 -3.81 -2.54
C ASN A 204 -14.36 -3.66 -3.96
N PHE A 205 -13.83 -2.48 -4.29
CA PHE A 205 -13.20 -2.23 -5.59
C PHE A 205 -11.99 -3.15 -5.81
N LEU A 206 -11.06 -3.23 -4.86
CA LEU A 206 -9.86 -4.07 -4.96
C LEU A 206 -10.19 -5.56 -5.02
N SER A 207 -11.23 -5.99 -4.31
CA SER A 207 -11.64 -7.39 -4.28
C SER A 207 -12.36 -7.84 -5.55
N THR A 208 -13.12 -6.94 -6.21
CA THR A 208 -14.01 -7.31 -7.32
C THR A 208 -13.52 -6.87 -8.69
N ARG A 209 -12.89 -5.68 -8.79
CA ARG A 209 -12.58 -5.02 -10.07
C ARG A 209 -11.10 -4.96 -10.41
N ALA A 210 -10.21 -4.92 -9.40
CA ALA A 210 -8.77 -4.88 -9.65
C ALA A 210 -8.25 -6.19 -10.22
N ASN A 211 -7.20 -6.12 -11.05
CA ASN A 211 -6.42 -7.27 -11.47
C ASN A 211 -5.49 -7.74 -10.33
N ALA A 212 -4.18 -7.88 -10.53
CA ALA A 212 -3.28 -8.18 -9.42
C ALA A 212 -3.08 -6.95 -8.51
N VAL A 213 -3.03 -7.18 -7.20
CA VAL A 213 -2.80 -6.12 -6.21
C VAL A 213 -1.67 -6.54 -5.28
N VAL A 214 -0.71 -5.66 -5.05
CA VAL A 214 0.29 -5.78 -3.99
C VAL A 214 0.08 -4.62 -3.03
N LEU A 215 -0.21 -4.93 -1.78
CA LEU A 215 -0.71 -4.00 -0.79
C LEU A 215 0.19 -3.98 0.45
N VAL A 216 0.65 -2.80 0.84
CA VAL A 216 1.24 -2.53 2.15
C VAL A 216 0.22 -1.76 2.96
N SER A 217 -0.15 -2.22 4.15
CA SER A 217 -1.01 -1.50 5.07
C SER A 217 -0.76 -1.91 6.52
N HIS A 218 -1.02 -0.99 7.45
CA HIS A 218 -1.07 -1.26 8.88
C HIS A 218 -2.47 -1.66 9.38
N ASP A 219 -3.49 -1.50 8.53
CA ASP A 219 -4.87 -1.90 8.82
C ASP A 219 -5.05 -3.41 8.58
N ARG A 220 -5.16 -4.16 9.66
CA ARG A 220 -5.30 -5.62 9.63
C ARG A 220 -6.63 -6.06 9.00
N ALA A 221 -7.72 -5.35 9.29
CA ALA A 221 -9.03 -5.69 8.75
C ALA A 221 -9.03 -5.49 7.23
N PHE A 222 -8.48 -4.38 6.75
CA PHE A 222 -8.33 -4.11 5.33
C PHE A 222 -7.48 -5.17 4.62
N LEU A 223 -6.31 -5.54 5.19
CA LEU A 223 -5.48 -6.61 4.63
C LEU A 223 -6.25 -7.93 4.54
N ASN A 224 -6.93 -8.32 5.62
CA ASN A 224 -7.66 -9.60 5.66
C ASN A 224 -8.86 -9.67 4.71
N ASN A 225 -9.53 -8.53 4.46
CA ASN A 225 -10.67 -8.43 3.56
C ASN A 225 -10.25 -8.44 2.08
N VAL A 226 -9.11 -7.83 1.74
CA VAL A 226 -8.66 -7.67 0.35
C VAL A 226 -7.74 -8.79 -0.09
N THR A 227 -6.81 -9.26 0.77
CA THR A 227 -5.73 -10.13 0.34
C THR A 227 -6.02 -11.61 0.56
N THR A 228 -5.45 -12.46 -0.32
CA THR A 228 -5.57 -13.92 -0.27
C THR A 228 -4.21 -14.59 -0.14
N ARG A 229 -3.12 -13.82 -0.22
CA ARG A 229 -1.74 -14.27 -0.13
C ARG A 229 -0.94 -13.25 0.64
N THR A 230 -0.06 -13.68 1.51
CA THR A 230 0.78 -12.82 2.34
C THR A 230 2.25 -13.12 2.10
N ILE A 231 3.02 -12.09 1.75
CA ILE A 231 4.47 -12.16 1.58
C ILE A 231 5.11 -11.37 2.73
N GLU A 232 5.89 -12.05 3.55
CA GLU A 232 6.60 -11.44 4.67
C GLU A 232 8.06 -11.20 4.32
N ILE A 233 8.54 -9.97 4.58
CA ILE A 233 9.97 -9.64 4.55
C ILE A 233 10.47 -9.62 5.99
N THR A 234 11.37 -10.52 6.34
CA THR A 234 11.98 -10.62 7.68
C THR A 234 13.39 -11.19 7.61
N CYS A 235 14.31 -10.68 8.41
CA CYS A 235 15.73 -11.08 8.43
C CYS A 235 16.37 -11.11 7.03
N GLY A 236 16.06 -10.13 6.19
CA GLY A 236 16.61 -10.04 4.83
C GLY A 236 16.09 -11.08 3.84
N GLN A 237 15.13 -11.92 4.23
CA GLN A 237 14.54 -12.97 3.39
C GLN A 237 13.04 -12.74 3.18
N ILE A 238 12.49 -13.45 2.19
CA ILE A 238 11.05 -13.46 1.92
C ILE A 238 10.45 -14.82 2.26
N TYR A 239 9.27 -14.77 2.88
CA TYR A 239 8.42 -15.94 3.14
C TYR A 239 7.06 -15.73 2.49
N ASP A 240 6.67 -16.64 1.63
CA ASP A 240 5.45 -16.60 0.84
C ASP A 240 4.40 -17.53 1.42
N TYR A 241 3.32 -16.97 1.94
CA TYR A 241 2.19 -17.70 2.53
C TYR A 241 0.96 -17.54 1.63
N LYS A 242 0.47 -18.64 1.08
CA LYS A 242 -0.75 -18.67 0.24
C LYS A 242 -2.03 -18.67 1.10
N VAL A 243 -2.07 -17.78 2.06
CA VAL A 243 -3.17 -17.63 3.02
C VAL A 243 -3.46 -16.17 3.30
N LYS A 244 -4.64 -15.89 3.87
CA LYS A 244 -5.04 -14.56 4.33
C LYS A 244 -4.20 -14.09 5.51
N TYR A 245 -4.31 -12.79 5.81
CA TYR A 245 -3.50 -12.16 6.85
C TYR A 245 -3.68 -12.78 8.24
N ASP A 246 -4.90 -13.09 8.66
CA ASP A 246 -5.15 -13.67 9.99
C ASP A 246 -4.53 -15.08 10.14
N GLU A 247 -4.66 -15.91 9.11
CA GLU A 247 -4.03 -17.24 9.08
C GLU A 247 -2.50 -17.14 9.05
N PHE A 248 -1.97 -16.16 8.30
CA PHE A 248 -0.55 -15.84 8.28
C PHE A 248 -0.01 -15.53 9.68
N VAL A 249 -0.74 -14.74 10.49
CA VAL A 249 -0.30 -14.40 11.86
C VAL A 249 -0.11 -15.66 12.72
N VAL A 250 -0.98 -16.65 12.57
CA VAL A 250 -0.86 -17.94 13.27
C VAL A 250 0.36 -18.72 12.78
N LEU A 251 0.48 -18.90 11.46
CA LEU A 251 1.60 -19.62 10.84
C LEU A 251 2.95 -18.97 11.13
N ARG A 252 3.00 -17.64 11.14
CA ARG A 252 4.20 -16.88 11.52
C ARG A 252 4.63 -17.20 12.94
N LYS A 253 3.68 -17.24 13.88
CA LYS A 253 3.95 -17.58 15.28
C LYS A 253 4.52 -18.99 15.41
N GLU A 254 3.92 -19.97 14.76
CA GLU A 254 4.39 -21.37 14.77
C GLU A 254 5.80 -21.49 14.18
N ARG A 255 6.05 -20.85 13.01
CA ARG A 255 7.38 -20.83 12.39
C ARG A 255 8.42 -20.24 13.35
N ARG A 256 8.10 -19.14 13.99
CA ARG A 256 9.00 -18.48 14.93
C ARG A 256 9.32 -19.34 16.15
N GLU A 257 8.33 -20.02 16.72
CA GLU A 257 8.57 -20.96 17.81
C GLU A 257 9.51 -22.10 17.38
N GLN A 258 9.36 -22.60 16.16
CA GLN A 258 10.28 -23.61 15.59
C GLN A 258 11.69 -23.04 15.40
N GLN A 259 11.83 -21.83 14.86
CA GLN A 259 13.13 -21.16 14.71
C GLN A 259 13.80 -20.90 16.04
N LEU A 260 13.05 -20.48 17.07
CA LEU A 260 13.60 -20.25 18.40
C LEU A 260 14.14 -21.55 19.01
N ARG A 261 13.37 -22.65 18.93
CA ARG A 261 13.83 -23.97 19.39
C ARG A 261 15.07 -24.44 18.64
N ALA A 262 15.12 -24.24 17.32
CA ALA A 262 16.29 -24.59 16.51
C ALA A 262 17.52 -23.74 16.90
N TYR A 263 17.33 -22.44 17.15
CA TYR A 263 18.36 -21.53 17.63
C TYR A 263 18.92 -21.96 19.00
N GLU A 264 18.03 -22.22 19.98
CA GLU A 264 18.42 -22.69 21.33
C GLU A 264 19.23 -24.01 21.26
N ASN A 265 18.79 -24.95 20.42
CA ASN A 265 19.52 -26.20 20.21
C ASN A 265 20.88 -25.96 19.55
N GLN A 266 20.96 -25.07 18.56
CA GLN A 266 22.22 -24.71 17.91
C GLN A 266 23.18 -24.02 18.91
N GLN A 267 22.69 -23.06 19.71
CA GLN A 267 23.50 -22.37 20.73
C GLN A 267 24.06 -23.37 21.73
N LYS A 268 23.26 -24.29 22.21
CA LYS A 268 23.73 -25.35 23.12
C LYS A 268 24.82 -26.22 22.48
N GLN A 269 24.69 -26.59 21.20
CA GLN A 269 25.72 -27.33 20.47
C GLN A 269 27.01 -26.53 20.31
N ILE A 270 26.90 -25.22 20.07
CA ILE A 270 28.03 -24.30 19.97
C ILE A 270 28.75 -24.24 21.34
N GLU A 271 28.02 -23.98 22.43
CA GLU A 271 28.54 -23.91 23.80
C GLU A 271 29.22 -25.22 24.21
N ASP A 272 28.63 -26.38 23.96
CA ASP A 272 29.21 -27.69 24.25
C ASP A 272 30.52 -27.91 23.45
N THR A 273 30.55 -27.43 22.19
CA THR A 273 31.73 -27.56 21.33
C THR A 273 32.84 -26.61 21.77
N GLU A 274 32.52 -25.37 22.13
CA GLU A 274 33.46 -24.39 22.68
C GLU A 274 34.03 -24.87 24.02
N ALA A 275 33.19 -25.37 24.91
CA ALA A 275 33.64 -25.95 26.18
C ALA A 275 34.60 -27.15 25.98
N PHE A 276 34.29 -28.00 24.97
CA PHE A 276 35.22 -29.09 24.61
C PHE A 276 36.54 -28.56 24.10
N ILE A 277 36.56 -27.54 23.21
CA ILE A 277 37.78 -26.93 22.68
C ILE A 277 38.60 -26.34 23.82
N GLU A 278 38.00 -25.58 24.73
CA GLU A 278 38.67 -24.93 25.85
C GLU A 278 39.29 -25.95 26.79
N ARG A 279 38.57 -27.01 27.15
CA ARG A 279 39.03 -28.09 28.06
C ARG A 279 40.21 -28.87 27.50
N PHE A 280 40.27 -29.06 26.18
CA PHE A 280 41.27 -29.91 25.53
C PHE A 280 42.32 -29.18 24.71
N ARG A 281 42.26 -27.84 24.64
CA ARG A 281 43.13 -26.96 23.82
C ARG A 281 44.62 -27.23 24.00
N TYR A 282 45.05 -27.55 25.22
CA TYR A 282 46.46 -27.75 25.57
C TYR A 282 46.89 -29.23 25.63
N LYS A 283 46.02 -30.18 25.28
CA LYS A 283 46.34 -31.60 25.29
C LYS A 283 46.78 -32.08 23.92
N ALA A 284 48.10 -32.39 23.76
CA ALA A 284 48.70 -32.83 22.50
C ALA A 284 47.96 -34.03 21.87
N THR A 285 47.47 -35.00 22.67
CA THR A 285 46.75 -36.19 22.23
C THR A 285 45.38 -35.89 21.65
N LYS A 286 44.83 -34.71 21.86
CA LYS A 286 43.50 -34.26 21.41
C LYS A 286 43.59 -33.17 20.33
N ALA A 287 44.77 -32.73 19.93
CA ALA A 287 45.00 -31.62 19.02
C ALA A 287 44.23 -31.76 17.69
N VAL A 288 44.19 -32.94 17.08
CA VAL A 288 43.48 -33.20 15.82
C VAL A 288 41.96 -33.08 16.02
N GLN A 289 41.44 -33.56 17.16
CA GLN A 289 39.99 -33.47 17.46
C GLN A 289 39.59 -32.02 17.73
N VAL A 290 40.43 -31.26 18.46
CA VAL A 290 40.20 -29.82 18.71
C VAL A 290 40.18 -29.04 17.41
N GLN A 291 41.14 -29.24 16.51
CA GLN A 291 41.16 -28.59 15.21
C GLN A 291 39.96 -28.95 14.34
N SER A 292 39.50 -30.20 14.36
CA SER A 292 38.29 -30.62 13.65
C SER A 292 37.04 -29.90 14.18
N ARG A 293 36.92 -29.73 15.51
CA ARG A 293 35.80 -29.03 16.14
C ARG A 293 35.81 -27.52 15.84
N ILE A 294 36.99 -26.89 15.84
CA ILE A 294 37.12 -25.46 15.42
C ILE A 294 36.64 -25.29 13.99
N LYS A 295 37.07 -26.14 13.04
CA LYS A 295 36.62 -26.11 11.66
C LYS A 295 35.13 -26.37 11.50
N GLN A 296 34.54 -27.16 12.41
CA GLN A 296 33.07 -27.34 12.43
C GLN A 296 32.38 -26.06 12.88
N LEU A 297 32.84 -25.40 13.93
CA LEU A 297 32.27 -24.11 14.39
C LEU A 297 32.35 -23.01 13.34
N GLU A 298 33.48 -22.93 12.61
CA GLU A 298 33.65 -21.95 11.53
C GLU A 298 32.72 -22.16 10.36
N LYS A 299 32.20 -23.38 10.17
CA LYS A 299 31.26 -23.74 9.09
C LYS A 299 29.81 -23.70 9.48
N ILE A 300 29.50 -23.44 10.76
CA ILE A 300 28.10 -23.36 11.22
C ILE A 300 27.51 -22.04 10.76
N ASP A 301 26.51 -22.11 9.89
CA ASP A 301 25.62 -20.99 9.58
C ASP A 301 24.75 -20.73 10.82
N ARG A 302 24.94 -19.57 11.41
CA ARG A 302 24.20 -19.19 12.62
C ARG A 302 22.75 -18.86 12.25
N ILE A 303 21.81 -19.50 12.97
CA ILE A 303 20.40 -19.25 12.80
C ILE A 303 20.09 -17.85 13.33
N GLU A 304 19.60 -16.99 12.48
CA GLU A 304 19.04 -15.70 12.88
C GLU A 304 17.58 -15.87 13.26
N VAL A 305 17.21 -15.43 14.44
CA VAL A 305 15.83 -15.42 14.91
C VAL A 305 15.32 -14.00 14.84
N ASP A 306 14.12 -13.83 14.25
CA ASP A 306 13.43 -12.54 14.23
C ASP A 306 13.11 -12.12 15.68
N GLU A 307 13.87 -11.13 16.19
CA GLU A 307 13.61 -10.58 17.52
C GLU A 307 12.21 -9.96 17.54
N GLU A 308 11.40 -10.35 18.51
CA GLU A 308 10.18 -9.57 18.79
C GLU A 308 10.61 -8.16 19.17
N ASP A 309 9.99 -7.20 18.52
CA ASP A 309 10.03 -5.82 19.01
C ASP A 309 9.23 -5.75 20.31
N ASN A 310 9.79 -6.32 21.36
CA ASN A 310 9.29 -6.24 22.73
C ASN A 310 9.71 -4.92 23.40
N SER A 311 10.20 -3.95 22.62
CA SER A 311 10.49 -2.61 23.11
C SER A 311 9.18 -1.91 23.52
N SER A 312 8.58 -2.42 24.58
CA SER A 312 7.48 -1.70 25.23
C SER A 312 8.10 -0.46 25.86
N LEU A 313 7.79 0.69 25.26
CA LEU A 313 8.13 1.97 25.86
C LEU A 313 7.46 2.03 27.25
N ARG A 314 8.22 1.82 28.31
CA ARG A 314 7.74 1.92 29.69
C ARG A 314 7.67 3.38 30.08
N LEU A 315 6.75 4.13 29.49
CA LEU A 315 6.44 5.48 29.90
C LEU A 315 5.72 5.42 31.27
N LYS A 316 6.42 5.85 32.32
CA LYS A 316 5.80 6.17 33.61
C LYS A 316 5.55 7.66 33.62
N PHE A 317 4.30 8.06 33.40
CA PHE A 317 3.91 9.44 33.70
C PHE A 317 3.91 9.67 35.20
N PRO A 318 4.40 10.83 35.68
CA PRO A 318 4.23 11.18 37.07
C PRO A 318 2.74 11.19 37.42
N PRO A 319 2.34 10.72 38.59
CA PRO A 319 0.94 10.70 38.98
C PRO A 319 0.38 12.14 38.95
N ALA A 320 -0.56 12.38 38.04
CA ALA A 320 -1.32 13.63 38.02
C ALA A 320 -2.30 13.69 39.21
N SER A 321 -2.69 14.88 39.60
CA SER A 321 -3.76 15.06 40.57
C SER A 321 -5.03 14.34 40.09
N ARG A 322 -5.75 13.75 41.04
CA ARG A 322 -6.96 12.98 40.69
C ARG A 322 -8.00 13.91 40.06
N SER A 323 -8.37 13.63 38.78
CA SER A 323 -9.49 14.30 38.12
C SER A 323 -10.82 13.96 38.83
N GLY A 324 -11.85 14.79 38.66
CA GLY A 324 -13.21 14.48 39.05
C GLY A 324 -13.78 13.22 38.35
N ASN A 325 -15.00 12.86 38.71
CA ASN A 325 -15.68 11.70 38.06
C ASN A 325 -16.01 11.99 36.60
N TYR A 326 -16.17 13.23 36.23
CA TYR A 326 -16.50 13.72 34.90
C TYR A 326 -15.39 14.67 34.42
N PRO A 327 -14.28 14.16 33.88
CA PRO A 327 -13.16 15.00 33.44
C PRO A 327 -13.48 15.90 32.25
N VAL A 328 -14.51 15.56 31.47
CA VAL A 328 -14.99 16.39 30.37
C VAL A 328 -16.51 16.44 30.40
N ILE A 329 -17.04 17.67 30.41
CA ILE A 329 -18.46 17.96 30.25
C ILE A 329 -18.54 19.02 29.15
N CYS A 330 -19.25 18.72 28.09
CA CYS A 330 -19.58 19.64 27.00
C CYS A 330 -21.07 19.89 27.06
N GLU A 331 -21.47 21.17 27.17
CA GLU A 331 -22.88 21.61 27.19
C GLU A 331 -23.06 22.64 26.08
N ASP A 332 -23.94 22.33 25.15
CA ASP A 332 -24.33 23.17 23.99
C ASP A 332 -23.15 23.77 23.23
N VAL A 333 -22.10 22.97 23.08
CA VAL A 333 -20.85 23.43 22.43
C VAL A 333 -21.08 23.67 20.94
N ARG A 334 -20.72 24.89 20.51
CA ARG A 334 -20.77 25.32 19.11
C ARG A 334 -19.40 25.78 18.65
N LYS A 335 -19.01 25.37 17.43
CA LYS A 335 -17.80 25.85 16.76
C LYS A 335 -18.08 26.22 15.30
N ALA A 336 -17.60 27.40 14.89
CA ALA A 336 -17.66 27.87 13.52
C ALA A 336 -16.33 28.52 13.13
N TYR A 337 -16.00 28.49 11.85
CA TYR A 337 -14.90 29.22 11.22
C TYR A 337 -15.48 30.18 10.18
N GLY A 338 -15.54 31.47 10.51
CA GLY A 338 -16.28 32.44 9.69
C GLY A 338 -17.77 32.05 9.62
N ASP A 339 -18.32 31.98 8.41
CA ASP A 339 -19.72 31.58 8.18
C ASP A 339 -19.94 30.05 8.19
N HIS A 340 -18.86 29.26 8.21
CA HIS A 340 -18.94 27.80 8.20
C HIS A 340 -19.10 27.26 9.63
N VAL A 341 -20.28 26.76 9.95
CA VAL A 341 -20.59 26.07 11.22
C VAL A 341 -20.10 24.62 11.11
N VAL A 342 -19.13 24.24 11.94
CA VAL A 342 -18.60 22.88 11.97
C VAL A 342 -19.52 21.94 12.76
N PHE A 343 -19.95 22.38 13.93
CA PHE A 343 -20.96 21.69 14.75
C PHE A 343 -21.65 22.68 15.69
N HIS A 344 -22.83 22.33 16.13
CA HIS A 344 -23.64 23.06 17.11
C HIS A 344 -24.32 22.08 18.06
N ASP A 345 -24.73 22.57 19.22
CA ASP A 345 -25.49 21.84 20.24
C ASP A 345 -24.87 20.51 20.67
N VAL A 346 -23.51 20.44 20.73
CA VAL A 346 -22.80 19.22 21.14
C VAL A 346 -22.86 19.09 22.65
N ASN A 347 -23.56 18.06 23.12
CA ASN A 347 -23.67 17.67 24.52
C ASN A 347 -22.97 16.33 24.72
N LEU A 348 -21.88 16.29 25.47
CA LEU A 348 -21.08 15.12 25.72
C LEU A 348 -20.51 15.11 27.11
N THR A 349 -20.69 14.02 27.84
CA THR A 349 -20.04 13.80 29.13
C THR A 349 -19.15 12.58 29.04
N ILE A 350 -17.87 12.72 29.40
CA ILE A 350 -16.91 11.61 29.44
C ILE A 350 -16.61 11.29 30.89
N ASN A 351 -16.84 10.02 31.26
CA ASN A 351 -16.56 9.53 32.59
C ASN A 351 -15.06 9.21 32.77
N ARG A 352 -14.60 9.27 33.99
CA ARG A 352 -13.22 8.92 34.32
C ARG A 352 -12.93 7.46 33.98
N GLY A 353 -11.87 7.23 33.19
CA GLY A 353 -11.47 5.88 32.71
C GLY A 353 -12.24 5.36 31.50
N GLU A 354 -13.22 6.12 31.01
CA GLU A 354 -13.93 5.82 29.79
C GLU A 354 -13.01 5.99 28.56
N LYS A 355 -13.20 5.13 27.58
CA LYS A 355 -12.52 5.19 26.28
C LYS A 355 -13.56 5.54 25.23
N VAL A 356 -13.48 6.72 24.67
CA VAL A 356 -14.44 7.24 23.69
C VAL A 356 -13.78 7.32 22.32
N ALA A 357 -14.45 6.83 21.28
CA ALA A 357 -14.05 6.96 19.88
C ALA A 357 -14.97 7.95 19.16
N PHE A 358 -14.39 8.96 18.51
CA PHE A 358 -15.11 9.84 17.61
C PHE A 358 -15.05 9.28 16.18
N VAL A 359 -16.22 8.89 15.65
CA VAL A 359 -16.36 8.29 14.32
C VAL A 359 -17.23 9.19 13.44
N GLY A 360 -16.89 9.29 12.17
CA GLY A 360 -17.62 10.10 11.18
C GLY A 360 -16.76 10.35 9.94
N LYS A 361 -17.35 10.99 8.92
CA LYS A 361 -16.67 11.34 7.66
C LYS A 361 -15.55 12.36 7.88
N ASN A 362 -14.63 12.43 6.92
CA ASN A 362 -13.59 13.45 6.95
C ASN A 362 -14.21 14.84 6.71
N GLY A 363 -13.82 15.82 7.53
CA GLY A 363 -14.39 17.17 7.48
C GLY A 363 -15.49 17.45 8.51
N GLU A 364 -16.10 16.44 9.15
CA GLU A 364 -17.19 16.61 10.12
C GLU A 364 -16.78 17.16 11.50
N GLY A 365 -15.55 17.63 11.63
CA GLY A 365 -15.14 18.34 12.84
C GLY A 365 -14.63 17.47 14.00
N LYS A 366 -14.35 16.16 13.80
CA LYS A 366 -13.82 15.27 14.86
C LYS A 366 -12.59 15.84 15.56
N SER A 367 -11.57 16.22 14.79
CA SER A 367 -10.34 16.84 15.31
C SER A 367 -10.61 18.22 15.93
N THR A 368 -11.57 18.96 15.39
CA THR A 368 -11.99 20.26 15.94
C THR A 368 -12.61 20.09 17.32
N LEU A 369 -13.48 19.08 17.50
CA LEU A 369 -14.08 18.78 18.79
C LEU A 369 -13.01 18.38 19.83
N VAL A 370 -12.05 17.51 19.44
CA VAL A 370 -10.92 17.16 20.33
C VAL A 370 -10.13 18.40 20.75
N LYS A 371 -9.82 19.31 19.80
CA LYS A 371 -9.12 20.57 20.09
C LYS A 371 -9.92 21.50 21.00
N CYS A 372 -11.25 21.58 20.83
CA CYS A 372 -12.13 22.30 21.75
C CYS A 372 -12.07 21.72 23.17
N ILE A 373 -12.11 20.38 23.29
CA ILE A 373 -11.99 19.70 24.61
C ILE A 373 -10.62 19.95 25.24
N MET A 374 -9.55 20.03 24.44
CA MET A 374 -8.19 20.35 24.92
C MET A 374 -7.99 21.84 25.24
N GLY A 375 -8.93 22.71 24.86
CA GLY A 375 -8.81 24.15 25.04
C GLY A 375 -7.82 24.83 24.11
N GLU A 376 -7.52 24.19 22.95
CA GLU A 376 -6.61 24.77 21.96
C GLU A 376 -7.31 25.75 21.01
N ILE A 377 -8.63 25.65 20.86
CA ILE A 377 -9.42 26.51 19.97
C ILE A 377 -10.79 26.85 20.54
#